data_daff1fa2f364b32c1787cc4756a02d44
#
_entry.id   daff1fa2f364b32c1787cc4756a02d44
#
_cell.length_a   1.000
_cell.length_b   1.000
_cell.length_c   1.000
_cell.angle_alpha   90.00
_cell.angle_beta   90.00
_cell.angle_gamma   90.00
#
_symmetry.space_group_name_H-M   'P 1'
#
loop_
_entity.id
_entity.type
_entity.pdbx_description
1 polymer ?
#
loop_
_entity_poly.entity_id
_entity_poly.type
_entity_poly.pdbx_seq_one_letter_code
_entity_poly.pdbx_strand_id
1 'polypeptide(L)'
;MGLLDWDHNAYYHRLLLRQLPTPCTRVLDVGCGAGAFAAELARRAEHVDVIDRSPAMIEAARQTTPANVSCILGDVLRDPLPPGTYDAIVSVTALHHMPVDDALRRLSRALRPGGVLAAVALPRRDLARELPVEVLAAAAHRVLGATFAVLRAPGRGGWYRLGPSHEAMPKVLDPPLTTRQVRQHATAVLPGARVRRLVFWRYLLLWRRPIE
;
A
#
# COMPACT_ATOMS: atom_id res chain seq x y z
N MET A 1 15.78 0.10 16.84
CA MET A 1 15.10 -1.02 16.13
C MET A 1 15.37 -2.31 16.87
N GLY A 2 14.33 -3.09 17.19
CA GLY A 2 14.48 -4.39 17.85
C GLY A 2 14.99 -5.47 16.90
N LEU A 3 15.66 -6.50 17.43
CA LEU A 3 16.17 -7.63 16.65
C LEU A 3 15.05 -8.35 15.86
N LEU A 4 13.82 -8.32 16.38
CA LEU A 4 12.65 -8.96 15.79
C LEU A 4 11.83 -8.06 14.86
N ASP A 5 12.22 -6.78 14.69
CA ASP A 5 11.51 -5.87 13.80
C ASP A 5 11.75 -6.23 12.34
N TRP A 6 10.70 -6.13 11.53
CA TRP A 6 10.74 -6.43 10.11
C TRP A 6 9.70 -5.60 9.35
N ASP A 7 9.89 -5.49 8.04
CA ASP A 7 9.05 -4.67 7.18
C ASP A 7 7.71 -5.33 6.86
N HIS A 8 6.68 -4.94 7.62
CA HIS A 8 5.31 -5.36 7.36
C HIS A 8 4.74 -4.85 6.03
N ASN A 9 5.26 -3.74 5.50
CA ASN A 9 4.77 -3.18 4.23
C ASN A 9 5.25 -4.07 3.08
N ALA A 10 6.54 -4.38 3.03
CA ALA A 10 7.12 -5.27 2.04
C ALA A 10 6.48 -6.68 2.07
N TYR A 11 6.05 -7.15 3.22
CA TYR A 11 5.33 -8.42 3.34
C TYR A 11 4.06 -8.47 2.50
N TYR A 12 3.35 -7.34 2.36
CA TYR A 12 2.11 -7.27 1.60
C TYR A 12 2.29 -6.91 0.11
N HIS A 13 3.48 -6.61 -0.36
CA HIS A 13 3.72 -6.32 -1.77
C HIS A 13 3.22 -7.46 -2.67
N ARG A 14 3.55 -8.72 -2.35
CA ARG A 14 3.09 -9.89 -3.12
C ARG A 14 1.57 -10.02 -3.18
N LEU A 15 0.87 -9.62 -2.11
CA LEU A 15 -0.59 -9.64 -2.07
C LEU A 15 -1.17 -8.64 -3.08
N LEU A 16 -0.61 -7.42 -3.14
CA LEU A 16 -1.04 -6.38 -4.08
C LEU A 16 -0.62 -6.70 -5.51
N LEU A 17 0.58 -7.22 -5.75
CA LEU A 17 1.03 -7.63 -7.09
C LEU A 17 0.11 -8.68 -7.73
N ARG A 18 -0.51 -9.56 -6.93
CA ARG A 18 -1.49 -10.56 -7.41
C ARG A 18 -2.83 -9.95 -7.82
N GLN A 19 -3.08 -8.68 -7.48
CA GLN A 19 -4.32 -7.99 -7.86
C GLN A 19 -4.20 -7.26 -9.19
N LEU A 20 -2.97 -7.07 -9.69
CA LEU A 20 -2.75 -6.40 -10.97
C LEU A 20 -3.39 -7.19 -12.10
N PRO A 21 -4.02 -6.54 -13.07
CA PRO A 21 -4.48 -7.19 -14.29
C PRO A 21 -3.30 -7.70 -15.12
N THR A 22 -3.57 -8.64 -16.00
CA THR A 22 -2.58 -9.11 -16.98
C THR A 22 -3.26 -9.09 -18.36
N PRO A 23 -2.81 -8.29 -19.32
CA PRO A 23 -1.68 -7.36 -19.23
C PRO A 23 -1.94 -6.15 -18.31
N CYS A 24 -0.87 -5.46 -17.90
CA CYS A 24 -0.93 -4.21 -17.13
C CYS A 24 -0.03 -3.18 -17.81
N THR A 25 -0.63 -2.21 -18.49
CA THR A 25 0.10 -1.18 -19.22
C THR A 25 0.55 -0.05 -18.28
N ARG A 26 -0.36 0.44 -17.43
CA ARG A 26 -0.04 1.58 -16.56
C ARG A 26 -0.61 1.41 -15.16
N VAL A 27 0.24 1.55 -14.16
CA VAL A 27 -0.12 1.48 -12.75
C VAL A 27 0.26 2.78 -12.02
N LEU A 28 -0.56 3.20 -11.05
CA LEU A 28 -0.24 4.29 -10.13
C LEU A 28 0.02 3.72 -8.73
N ASP A 29 1.15 4.07 -8.14
CA ASP A 29 1.47 3.80 -6.72
C ASP A 29 1.29 5.09 -5.90
N VAL A 30 0.31 5.09 -5.00
CA VAL A 30 -0.09 6.25 -4.20
C VAL A 30 0.56 6.21 -2.83
N GLY A 31 1.39 7.22 -2.55
CA GLY A 31 2.21 7.30 -1.34
C GLY A 31 3.37 6.30 -1.42
N CYS A 32 4.15 6.41 -2.48
CA CYS A 32 5.18 5.45 -2.85
C CYS A 32 6.38 5.38 -1.89
N GLY A 33 6.52 6.38 -1.00
CA GLY A 33 7.70 6.50 -0.17
C GLY A 33 8.98 6.52 -1.02
N ALA A 34 10.00 5.79 -0.61
CA ALA A 34 11.27 5.69 -1.33
C ALA A 34 11.27 4.71 -2.53
N GLY A 35 10.10 4.31 -3.02
CA GLY A 35 9.98 3.55 -4.28
C GLY A 35 10.20 2.04 -4.19
N ALA A 36 10.29 1.45 -2.99
CA ALA A 36 10.56 0.01 -2.86
C ALA A 36 9.49 -0.86 -3.55
N PHE A 37 8.22 -0.51 -3.41
CA PHE A 37 7.13 -1.22 -4.10
C PHE A 37 7.09 -0.88 -5.59
N ALA A 38 7.38 0.35 -5.97
CA ALA A 38 7.45 0.79 -7.36
C ALA A 38 8.45 -0.03 -8.19
N ALA A 39 9.61 -0.37 -7.63
CA ALA A 39 10.59 -1.23 -8.27
C ALA A 39 10.08 -2.66 -8.55
N GLU A 40 9.18 -3.18 -7.71
CA GLU A 40 8.52 -4.48 -7.94
C GLU A 40 7.39 -4.36 -8.98
N LEU A 41 6.61 -3.27 -8.96
CA LEU A 41 5.56 -2.97 -9.94
C LEU A 41 6.15 -2.83 -11.35
N ALA A 42 7.30 -2.20 -11.49
CA ALA A 42 8.01 -1.98 -12.75
C ALA A 42 8.37 -3.26 -13.51
N ARG A 43 8.38 -4.41 -12.81
CA ARG A 43 8.57 -5.74 -13.42
C ARG A 43 7.26 -6.36 -13.92
N ARG A 44 6.13 -5.74 -13.65
CA ARG A 44 4.78 -6.28 -13.90
C ARG A 44 3.93 -5.38 -14.78
N ALA A 45 4.32 -4.12 -14.94
CA ALA A 45 3.64 -3.12 -15.74
C ALA A 45 4.62 -2.46 -16.73
N GLU A 46 4.11 -2.00 -17.85
CA GLU A 46 4.92 -1.29 -18.86
C GLU A 46 5.36 0.08 -18.32
N HIS A 47 4.47 0.78 -17.62
CA HIS A 47 4.72 2.08 -17.00
C HIS A 47 4.19 2.11 -15.57
N VAL A 48 4.97 2.73 -14.67
CA VAL A 48 4.60 2.95 -13.29
C VAL A 48 4.70 4.45 -12.99
N ASP A 49 3.58 5.07 -12.64
CA ASP A 49 3.62 6.39 -12.03
C ASP A 49 3.62 6.22 -10.52
N VAL A 50 4.46 6.97 -9.82
CA VAL A 50 4.47 7.01 -8.36
C VAL A 50 4.26 8.43 -7.89
N ILE A 51 3.44 8.62 -6.87
CA ILE A 51 3.15 9.94 -6.31
C ILE A 51 3.34 9.95 -4.79
N ASP A 52 4.07 10.93 -4.31
CA ASP A 52 4.26 11.19 -2.88
C ASP A 52 4.36 12.70 -2.62
N ARG A 53 3.91 13.13 -1.44
CA ARG A 53 3.97 14.54 -1.03
C ARG A 53 5.34 14.95 -0.49
N SER A 54 6.17 13.98 -0.13
CA SER A 54 7.49 14.22 0.46
C SER A 54 8.56 14.38 -0.62
N PRO A 55 9.20 15.55 -0.74
CA PRO A 55 10.31 15.72 -1.68
C PRO A 55 11.46 14.74 -1.43
N ALA A 56 11.75 14.45 -0.16
CA ALA A 56 12.81 13.51 0.22
C ALA A 56 12.49 12.08 -0.22
N MET A 57 11.21 11.65 -0.14
CA MET A 57 10.80 10.33 -0.60
C MET A 57 10.87 10.23 -2.12
N ILE A 58 10.41 11.24 -2.85
CA ILE A 58 10.49 11.27 -4.31
C ILE A 58 11.94 11.27 -4.79
N GLU A 59 12.82 12.01 -4.14
CA GLU A 59 14.25 11.99 -4.49
C GLU A 59 14.87 10.60 -4.26
N ALA A 60 14.56 9.96 -3.14
CA ALA A 60 15.00 8.59 -2.87
C ALA A 60 14.41 7.59 -3.87
N ALA A 61 13.15 7.76 -4.26
CA ALA A 61 12.50 6.91 -5.26
C ALA A 61 13.18 7.04 -6.63
N ARG A 62 13.53 8.24 -7.08
CA ARG A 62 14.25 8.48 -8.35
C ARG A 62 15.59 7.75 -8.40
N GLN A 63 16.28 7.64 -7.27
CA GLN A 63 17.58 6.98 -7.19
C GLN A 63 17.50 5.44 -7.21
N THR A 64 16.33 4.88 -6.86
CA THR A 64 16.18 3.45 -6.62
C THR A 64 15.29 2.74 -7.62
N THR A 65 14.49 3.49 -8.40
CA THR A 65 13.50 2.93 -9.33
C THR A 65 14.06 2.82 -10.77
N PRO A 66 13.59 1.83 -11.56
CA PRO A 66 13.99 1.67 -12.96
C PRO A 66 13.40 2.74 -13.87
N ALA A 67 13.87 2.79 -15.13
CA ALA A 67 13.54 3.84 -16.10
C ALA A 67 12.06 3.92 -16.50
N ASN A 68 11.30 2.83 -16.34
CA ASN A 68 9.86 2.83 -16.60
C ASN A 68 9.00 3.32 -15.41
N VAL A 69 9.63 3.94 -14.40
CA VAL A 69 8.96 4.56 -13.27
C VAL A 69 9.06 6.08 -13.37
N SER A 70 7.92 6.76 -13.36
CA SER A 70 7.82 8.23 -13.32
C SER A 70 7.51 8.70 -11.90
N CYS A 71 8.44 9.44 -11.30
CA CYS A 71 8.31 9.93 -9.92
C CYS A 71 7.71 11.33 -9.88
N ILE A 72 6.53 11.47 -9.29
CA ILE A 72 5.72 12.69 -9.22
C ILE A 72 5.73 13.20 -7.77
N LEU A 73 6.29 14.39 -7.55
CA LEU A 73 6.09 15.12 -6.31
C LEU A 73 4.72 15.77 -6.36
N GLY A 74 3.80 15.34 -5.49
CA GLY A 74 2.44 15.86 -5.53
C GLY A 74 1.50 15.27 -4.48
N ASP A 75 0.33 15.89 -4.37
CA ASP A 75 -0.77 15.45 -3.52
C ASP A 75 -1.88 14.81 -4.37
N VAL A 76 -2.06 13.51 -4.23
CA VAL A 76 -3.09 12.76 -4.97
C VAL A 76 -4.51 13.32 -4.77
N LEU A 77 -4.75 14.06 -3.69
CA LEU A 77 -6.05 14.69 -3.41
C LEU A 77 -6.24 16.03 -4.12
N ARG A 78 -5.16 16.69 -4.57
CA ARG A 78 -5.18 18.05 -5.12
C ARG A 78 -4.74 18.08 -6.58
N ASP A 79 -3.65 17.40 -6.88
CA ASP A 79 -3.03 17.46 -8.20
C ASP A 79 -3.82 16.66 -9.24
N PRO A 80 -3.79 17.07 -10.51
CA PRO A 80 -4.56 16.42 -11.56
C PRO A 80 -4.20 14.93 -11.70
N LEU A 81 -5.21 14.07 -11.67
CA LEU A 81 -5.10 12.67 -12.08
C LEU A 81 -5.93 12.49 -13.36
N PRO A 82 -5.30 12.15 -14.49
CA PRO A 82 -6.02 11.94 -15.73
C PRO A 82 -7.06 10.82 -15.59
N PRO A 83 -8.33 11.06 -15.96
CA PRO A 83 -9.38 10.04 -15.83
C PRO A 83 -9.13 8.87 -16.79
N GLY A 84 -9.54 7.68 -16.39
CA GLY A 84 -9.47 6.49 -17.24
C GLY A 84 -8.07 6.10 -17.71
N THR A 85 -7.04 6.41 -16.94
CA THR A 85 -5.63 6.25 -17.38
C THR A 85 -5.01 4.95 -16.89
N TYR A 86 -5.37 4.49 -15.69
CA TYR A 86 -4.66 3.41 -15.03
C TYR A 86 -5.41 2.08 -15.10
N ASP A 87 -4.68 1.01 -15.39
CA ASP A 87 -5.17 -0.37 -15.31
C ASP A 87 -5.25 -0.83 -13.85
N ALA A 88 -4.34 -0.31 -13.02
CA ALA A 88 -4.37 -0.52 -11.58
C ALA A 88 -3.91 0.73 -10.83
N ILE A 89 -4.48 0.93 -9.64
CA ILE A 89 -4.01 1.89 -8.65
C ILE A 89 -3.75 1.11 -7.37
N VAL A 90 -2.55 1.26 -6.84
CA VAL A 90 -2.13 0.59 -5.62
C VAL A 90 -1.72 1.60 -4.55
N SER A 91 -1.77 1.19 -3.29
CA SER A 91 -1.29 2.01 -2.18
C SER A 91 -0.84 1.11 -1.03
N VAL A 92 0.36 1.35 -0.52
CA VAL A 92 0.89 0.65 0.66
C VAL A 92 1.04 1.64 1.80
N THR A 93 0.20 1.50 2.81
CA THR A 93 0.24 2.31 4.05
C THR A 93 0.20 3.83 3.87
N ALA A 94 -0.48 4.31 2.82
CA ALA A 94 -0.70 5.73 2.62
C ALA A 94 -2.19 6.15 2.73
N LEU A 95 -3.13 5.28 2.38
CA LEU A 95 -4.55 5.63 2.31
C LEU A 95 -5.15 6.12 3.66
N HIS A 96 -4.64 5.64 4.79
CA HIS A 96 -5.10 6.05 6.12
C HIS A 96 -4.67 7.47 6.54
N HIS A 97 -3.81 8.12 5.76
CA HIS A 97 -3.46 9.54 5.91
C HIS A 97 -4.40 10.49 5.19
N MET A 98 -5.40 9.97 4.48
CA MET A 98 -6.28 10.74 3.60
C MET A 98 -7.74 10.65 4.05
N PRO A 99 -8.57 11.68 3.78
CA PRO A 99 -10.02 11.53 3.79
C PRO A 99 -10.42 10.42 2.82
N VAL A 100 -10.89 9.28 3.35
CA VAL A 100 -11.06 8.05 2.57
C VAL A 100 -12.02 8.22 1.41
N ASP A 101 -13.14 8.94 1.62
CA ASP A 101 -14.16 9.14 0.59
C ASP A 101 -13.63 9.93 -0.59
N ASP A 102 -12.89 11.00 -0.33
CA ASP A 102 -12.32 11.85 -1.38
C ASP A 102 -11.23 11.12 -2.15
N ALA A 103 -10.36 10.39 -1.43
CA ALA A 103 -9.35 9.55 -2.05
C ALA A 103 -10.00 8.51 -2.97
N LEU A 104 -11.00 7.77 -2.49
CA LEU A 104 -11.66 6.74 -3.28
C LEU A 104 -12.37 7.30 -4.52
N ARG A 105 -13.07 8.44 -4.40
CA ARG A 105 -13.72 9.10 -5.55
C ARG A 105 -12.71 9.52 -6.62
N ARG A 106 -11.57 10.07 -6.20
CA ARG A 106 -10.53 10.51 -7.15
C ARG A 106 -9.84 9.32 -7.83
N LEU A 107 -9.43 8.34 -7.05
CA LEU A 107 -8.73 7.17 -7.56
C LEU A 107 -9.62 6.33 -8.49
N SER A 108 -10.89 6.19 -8.16
CA SER A 108 -11.82 5.46 -9.03
C SER A 108 -12.02 6.11 -10.40
N ARG A 109 -12.02 7.44 -10.47
CA ARG A 109 -12.12 8.17 -11.76
C ARG A 109 -10.88 8.00 -12.62
N ALA A 110 -9.70 7.89 -11.99
CA ALA A 110 -8.44 7.71 -12.70
C ALA A 110 -8.23 6.28 -13.26
N LEU A 111 -8.94 5.28 -12.72
CA LEU A 111 -8.92 3.92 -13.26
C LEU A 111 -9.64 3.83 -14.60
N ARG A 112 -9.20 2.95 -15.47
CA ARG A 112 -9.95 2.51 -16.67
C ARG A 112 -11.15 1.65 -16.28
N PRO A 113 -12.19 1.55 -17.13
CA PRO A 113 -13.20 0.49 -16.98
C PRO A 113 -12.52 -0.87 -16.83
N GLY A 114 -12.95 -1.68 -15.86
CA GLY A 114 -12.30 -2.95 -15.52
C GLY A 114 -11.00 -2.84 -14.71
N GLY A 115 -10.47 -1.63 -14.49
CA GLY A 115 -9.26 -1.39 -13.69
C GLY A 115 -9.43 -1.70 -12.21
N VAL A 116 -8.32 -1.91 -11.51
CA VAL A 116 -8.28 -2.39 -10.11
C VAL A 116 -7.73 -1.33 -9.17
N LEU A 117 -8.45 -1.06 -8.08
CA LEU A 117 -7.93 -0.37 -6.89
C LEU A 117 -7.59 -1.41 -5.83
N ALA A 118 -6.34 -1.44 -5.39
CA ALA A 118 -5.87 -2.33 -4.34
C ALA A 118 -5.01 -1.57 -3.32
N ALA A 119 -5.46 -1.50 -2.07
CA ALA A 119 -4.73 -0.79 -1.03
C ALA A 119 -4.58 -1.62 0.25
N VAL A 120 -3.40 -1.56 0.84
CA VAL A 120 -3.14 -2.04 2.19
C VAL A 120 -2.88 -0.83 3.08
N ALA A 121 -3.63 -0.69 4.17
CA ALA A 121 -3.46 0.45 5.08
C ALA A 121 -3.75 0.06 6.53
N LEU A 122 -3.49 1.00 7.46
CA LEU A 122 -3.68 0.79 8.89
C LEU A 122 -5.11 1.16 9.29
N PRO A 123 -5.82 0.30 10.02
CA PRO A 123 -7.05 0.68 10.69
C PRO A 123 -6.76 1.24 12.08
N ARG A 124 -7.68 2.04 12.62
CA ARG A 124 -7.79 2.25 14.06
C ARG A 124 -8.11 0.91 14.73
N ARG A 125 -7.46 0.63 15.84
CA ARG A 125 -7.70 -0.62 16.59
C ARG A 125 -9.12 -0.65 17.16
N ASP A 126 -9.77 -1.80 17.02
CA ASP A 126 -11.06 -2.12 17.63
C ASP A 126 -10.89 -3.35 18.52
N LEU A 127 -10.24 -3.16 19.67
CA LEU A 127 -9.89 -4.26 20.59
C LEU A 127 -11.11 -5.06 21.04
N ALA A 128 -12.26 -4.42 21.18
CA ALA A 128 -13.48 -5.10 21.59
C ALA A 128 -13.94 -6.17 20.59
N ARG A 129 -13.61 -6.01 19.29
CA ARG A 129 -14.03 -6.91 18.23
C ARG A 129 -12.91 -7.70 17.59
N GLU A 130 -11.70 -7.16 17.61
CA GLU A 130 -10.56 -7.69 16.87
C GLU A 130 -9.51 -8.34 17.79
N LEU A 131 -9.79 -8.51 19.10
CA LEU A 131 -8.84 -9.07 20.07
C LEU A 131 -8.19 -10.39 19.60
N PRO A 132 -8.91 -11.38 19.07
CA PRO A 132 -8.28 -12.61 18.59
C PRO A 132 -7.28 -12.37 17.46
N VAL A 133 -7.58 -11.45 16.55
CA VAL A 133 -6.67 -11.08 15.44
C VAL A 133 -5.48 -10.29 15.96
N GLU A 134 -5.66 -9.45 16.96
CA GLU A 134 -4.57 -8.70 17.61
C GLU A 134 -3.59 -9.64 18.32
N VAL A 135 -4.10 -10.63 19.08
CA VAL A 135 -3.28 -11.65 19.75
C VAL A 135 -2.52 -12.49 18.71
N LEU A 136 -3.21 -12.94 17.66
CA LEU A 136 -2.58 -13.68 16.56
C LEU A 136 -1.50 -12.84 15.86
N ALA A 137 -1.78 -11.56 15.60
CA ALA A 137 -0.82 -10.64 14.98
C ALA A 137 0.43 -10.47 15.84
N ALA A 138 0.27 -10.31 17.15
CA ALA A 138 1.39 -10.17 18.09
C ALA A 138 2.23 -11.46 18.19
N ALA A 139 1.60 -12.62 18.23
CA ALA A 139 2.29 -13.91 18.26
C ALA A 139 3.03 -14.16 16.93
N ALA A 140 2.34 -13.99 15.80
CA ALA A 140 2.91 -14.18 14.46
C ALA A 140 4.04 -13.18 14.18
N HIS A 141 3.94 -11.93 14.64
CA HIS A 141 5.01 -10.94 14.51
C HIS A 141 6.30 -11.44 15.17
N ARG A 142 6.22 -11.97 16.40
CA ARG A 142 7.39 -12.48 17.12
C ARG A 142 8.00 -13.70 16.43
N VAL A 143 7.15 -14.67 16.03
CA VAL A 143 7.60 -15.90 15.36
C VAL A 143 8.27 -15.56 14.03
N LEU A 144 7.60 -14.78 13.17
CA LEU A 144 8.19 -14.39 11.88
C LEU A 144 9.38 -13.47 12.06
N GLY A 145 9.37 -12.57 13.03
CA GLY A 145 10.52 -11.72 13.36
C GLY A 145 11.75 -12.56 13.72
N ALA A 146 11.60 -13.58 14.55
CA ALA A 146 12.68 -14.51 14.88
C ALA A 146 13.14 -15.30 13.64
N THR A 147 12.22 -15.80 12.83
CA THR A 147 12.54 -16.51 11.58
C THR A 147 13.32 -15.61 10.62
N PHE A 148 12.85 -14.39 10.39
CA PHE A 148 13.54 -13.44 9.51
C PHE A 148 14.88 -12.97 10.08
N ALA A 149 15.01 -12.86 11.42
CA ALA A 149 16.30 -12.57 12.05
C ALA A 149 17.34 -13.65 11.73
N VAL A 150 16.96 -14.93 11.80
CA VAL A 150 17.81 -16.06 11.41
C VAL A 150 18.13 -16.03 9.92
N LEU A 151 17.14 -15.76 9.06
CA LEU A 151 17.33 -15.72 7.60
C LEU A 151 18.14 -14.49 7.15
N ARG A 152 18.25 -13.45 7.97
CA ARG A 152 19.10 -12.28 7.75
C ARG A 152 20.56 -12.47 8.17
N ALA A 153 20.93 -13.63 8.69
CA ALA A 153 22.32 -13.94 9.02
C ALA A 153 23.24 -13.69 7.82
N PRO A 154 24.54 -13.36 8.04
CA PRO A 154 25.46 -13.01 6.97
C PRO A 154 25.44 -14.02 5.81
N GLY A 155 25.31 -13.52 4.57
CA GLY A 155 25.26 -14.34 3.36
C GLY A 155 23.88 -14.89 2.96
N ARG A 156 22.81 -14.67 3.73
CA ARG A 156 21.47 -15.25 3.46
C ARG A 156 20.42 -14.27 2.92
N GLY A 157 20.78 -13.01 2.66
CA GLY A 157 19.89 -12.01 2.07
C GLY A 157 19.16 -11.11 3.08
N GLY A 158 18.47 -10.10 2.55
CA GLY A 158 17.86 -9.02 3.33
C GLY A 158 16.39 -9.24 3.70
N TRP A 159 15.94 -10.45 4.02
CA TRP A 159 14.54 -10.85 4.28
C TRP A 159 13.76 -9.82 5.12
N TYR A 160 12.88 -9.04 4.46
CA TYR A 160 12.04 -8.01 5.07
C TYR A 160 12.80 -7.08 6.04
N ARG A 161 14.05 -6.72 5.69
CA ARG A 161 14.83 -5.77 6.48
C ARG A 161 14.24 -4.39 6.34
N LEU A 162 14.11 -3.67 7.46
CA LEU A 162 13.74 -2.26 7.45
C LEU A 162 14.83 -1.45 6.76
N GLY A 163 14.46 -0.73 5.71
CA GLY A 163 15.38 0.16 5.00
C GLY A 163 15.62 1.48 5.75
N PRO A 164 16.67 2.23 5.39
CA PRO A 164 16.98 3.53 6.01
C PRO A 164 15.85 4.56 5.85
N SER A 165 15.08 4.49 4.77
CA SER A 165 13.92 5.36 4.52
C SER A 165 12.75 5.11 5.47
N HIS A 166 12.70 3.97 6.17
CA HIS A 166 11.61 3.65 7.10
C HIS A 166 11.52 4.62 8.28
N GLU A 167 12.62 5.17 8.74
CA GLU A 167 12.64 6.16 9.83
C GLU A 167 12.11 7.53 9.40
N ALA A 168 12.30 7.89 8.15
CA ALA A 168 11.83 9.14 7.56
C ALA A 168 10.35 9.12 7.15
N MET A 169 9.69 7.96 7.15
CA MET A 169 8.26 7.86 6.81
C MET A 169 7.39 8.42 7.92
N PRO A 170 6.34 9.22 7.60
CA PRO A 170 5.36 9.67 8.58
C PRO A 170 4.72 8.48 9.29
N LYS A 171 4.74 8.47 10.63
CA LYS A 171 4.12 7.42 11.43
C LYS A 171 2.80 7.93 11.99
N VAL A 172 1.68 7.43 11.50
CA VAL A 172 0.37 7.64 12.13
C VAL A 172 0.12 6.50 13.11
N LEU A 173 0.15 6.81 14.39
CA LEU A 173 -0.06 5.82 15.46
C LEU A 173 -1.55 5.58 15.74
N ASP A 174 -2.43 6.52 15.36
CA ASP A 174 -3.88 6.44 15.56
C ASP A 174 -4.63 6.80 14.25
N PRO A 175 -4.80 5.86 13.32
CA PRO A 175 -5.60 6.05 12.12
C PRO A 175 -7.06 6.38 12.47
N PRO A 176 -7.76 7.23 11.70
CA PRO A 176 -9.07 7.75 12.09
C PRO A 176 -10.19 6.70 12.07
N LEU A 177 -10.07 5.64 11.24
CA LEU A 177 -11.15 4.70 10.96
C LEU A 177 -10.77 3.26 11.32
N THR A 178 -11.71 2.54 11.94
CA THR A 178 -11.62 1.07 12.11
C THR A 178 -11.83 0.37 10.76
N THR A 179 -11.43 -0.90 10.65
CA THR A 179 -11.68 -1.73 9.45
C THR A 179 -13.16 -1.74 9.04
N ARG A 180 -14.07 -1.75 10.01
CA ARG A 180 -15.52 -1.71 9.78
C ARG A 180 -15.94 -0.39 9.17
N GLN A 181 -15.49 0.73 9.72
CA GLN A 181 -15.79 2.07 9.20
C GLN A 181 -15.24 2.25 7.80
N VAL A 182 -13.98 1.85 7.55
CA VAL A 182 -13.42 1.86 6.18
C VAL A 182 -14.30 1.06 5.21
N ARG A 183 -14.81 -0.10 5.63
CA ARG A 183 -15.73 -0.90 4.78
C ARG A 183 -17.01 -0.13 4.49
N GLN A 184 -17.62 0.51 5.48
CA GLN A 184 -18.85 1.31 5.28
C GLN A 184 -18.63 2.45 4.29
N HIS A 185 -17.56 3.24 4.49
CA HIS A 185 -17.18 4.32 3.56
C HIS A 185 -16.89 3.78 2.16
N ALA A 186 -16.07 2.74 2.06
CA ALA A 186 -15.68 2.16 0.77
C ALA A 186 -16.87 1.63 -0.02
N THR A 187 -17.80 0.92 0.62
CA THR A 187 -18.99 0.40 -0.08
C THR A 187 -20.00 1.49 -0.45
N ALA A 188 -20.07 2.59 0.31
CA ALA A 188 -20.91 3.73 -0.02
C ALA A 188 -20.38 4.52 -1.24
N VAL A 189 -19.05 4.66 -1.35
CA VAL A 189 -18.41 5.42 -2.45
C VAL A 189 -18.20 4.54 -3.68
N LEU A 190 -17.83 3.28 -3.48
CA LEU A 190 -17.46 2.30 -4.52
C LEU A 190 -18.32 1.05 -4.35
N PRO A 191 -19.48 0.95 -4.98
CA PRO A 191 -20.32 -0.25 -4.92
C PRO A 191 -19.52 -1.50 -5.33
N GLY A 192 -19.62 -2.56 -4.53
CA GLY A 192 -18.84 -3.79 -4.73
C GLY A 192 -17.42 -3.77 -4.15
N ALA A 193 -16.99 -2.70 -3.49
CA ALA A 193 -15.72 -2.68 -2.78
C ALA A 193 -15.67 -3.74 -1.67
N ARG A 194 -14.52 -4.38 -1.54
CA ARG A 194 -14.25 -5.40 -0.52
C ARG A 194 -13.18 -4.90 0.42
N VAL A 195 -13.49 -4.88 1.71
CA VAL A 195 -12.52 -4.52 2.76
C VAL A 195 -12.44 -5.66 3.75
N ARG A 196 -11.24 -6.18 3.98
CA ARG A 196 -10.99 -7.24 4.97
C ARG A 196 -9.83 -6.91 5.89
N ARG A 197 -9.96 -7.28 7.15
CA ARG A 197 -8.88 -7.23 8.13
C ARG A 197 -7.78 -8.21 7.73
N LEU A 198 -6.54 -7.76 7.83
CA LEU A 198 -5.33 -8.57 7.65
C LEU A 198 -4.63 -8.72 9.00
N VAL A 199 -3.73 -9.68 9.09
CA VAL A 199 -2.77 -9.81 10.19
C VAL A 199 -1.81 -8.61 10.18
N PHE A 200 -1.04 -8.37 11.22
CA PHE A 200 -0.05 -7.29 11.35
C PHE A 200 -0.65 -5.88 11.20
N TRP A 201 -1.82 -5.68 11.84
CA TRP A 201 -2.45 -4.35 11.99
C TRP A 201 -2.75 -3.65 10.65
N ARG A 202 -3.18 -4.40 9.65
CA ARG A 202 -3.51 -3.88 8.31
C ARG A 202 -4.92 -4.30 7.91
N TYR A 203 -5.48 -3.58 6.95
CA TYR A 203 -6.62 -4.03 6.15
C TYR A 203 -6.25 -4.02 4.67
N LEU A 204 -6.95 -4.84 3.89
CA LEU A 204 -6.92 -4.82 2.44
C LEU A 204 -8.23 -4.23 1.94
N LEU A 205 -8.14 -3.23 1.07
CA LEU A 205 -9.24 -2.70 0.27
C LEU A 205 -9.02 -3.13 -1.17
N LEU A 206 -10.05 -3.73 -1.77
CA LEU A 206 -10.06 -4.13 -3.18
C LEU A 206 -11.34 -3.65 -3.83
N TRP A 207 -11.21 -3.06 -5.01
CA TRP A 207 -12.32 -2.70 -5.86
C TRP A 207 -11.93 -2.81 -7.33
N ARG A 208 -12.87 -3.21 -8.15
CA ARG A 208 -12.73 -3.22 -9.61
C ARG A 208 -13.74 -2.27 -10.20
N ARG A 209 -13.27 -1.33 -11.03
CA ARG A 209 -14.17 -0.43 -11.75
C ARG A 209 -15.05 -1.25 -12.70
N PRO A 210 -16.39 -1.06 -12.70
CA PRO A 210 -17.26 -1.73 -13.65
C PRO A 210 -16.82 -1.49 -15.09
N ILE A 211 -17.07 -2.48 -15.93
CA ILE A 211 -16.93 -2.35 -17.39
C ILE A 211 -18.32 -1.91 -17.88
N GLU A 212 -18.45 -0.65 -18.22
CA GLU A 212 -19.64 -0.11 -18.89
C GLU A 212 -19.44 -0.13 -20.38
#